data_4b9cf0c7076fa113e09d14e650ab5b1c
#
_entry.id   4b9cf0c7076fa113e09d14e650ab5b1c
#
_cell.length_a   1.000
_cell.length_b   1.000
_cell.length_c   1.000
_cell.angle_alpha   90.00
_cell.angle_beta   90.00
_cell.angle_gamma   90.00
#
_symmetry.space_group_name_H-M   'P 1'
#
loop_
_entity.id
_entity.type
_entity.pdbx_description
1 polymer ?
#
loop_
_entity_poly.entity_id
_entity_poly.type
_entity_poly.pdbx_seq_one_letter_code
_entity_poly.pdbx_strand_id
1 'polypeptide(L)'
;MIKIDAQSVDFYYGDFHALKNISMQIEANTSVAFIGPSGCGKSTFLRLFNRMNDLIPDTRLEGKIFIDGRNIYSKGEKVDTLRKNVGMVFQKPNPFPKTIFENVAYGLRVNGIKDNEYIEETVVKSLKQ
;
A
#
# COMPACT_ATOMS: atom_id res chain seq x y z
N MET A 1 4.86 12.37 15.56
CA MET A 1 5.35 12.54 14.18
C MET A 1 4.33 11.98 13.21
N ILE A 2 3.90 12.79 12.28
CA ILE A 2 2.90 12.38 11.29
C ILE A 2 3.57 11.49 10.24
N LYS A 3 3.05 10.29 10.08
CA LYS A 3 3.53 9.32 9.08
C LYS A 3 2.84 9.52 7.74
N ILE A 4 1.50 9.62 7.77
CA ILE A 4 0.68 9.80 6.58
C ILE A 4 -0.15 11.05 6.74
N ASP A 5 -0.15 11.90 5.72
CA ASP A 5 -0.94 13.13 5.69
C ASP A 5 -1.70 13.20 4.37
N ALA A 6 -3.00 12.93 4.42
CA ALA A 6 -3.90 13.06 3.29
C ALA A 6 -4.60 14.42 3.37
N GLN A 7 -4.53 15.20 2.30
CA GLN A 7 -5.04 16.57 2.25
C GLN A 7 -6.04 16.72 1.11
N SER A 8 -7.29 16.97 1.47
CA SER A 8 -8.39 17.28 0.55
C SER A 8 -8.47 16.30 -0.62
N VAL A 9 -8.49 15.01 -0.31
CA VAL A 9 -8.44 13.95 -1.30
C VAL A 9 -9.83 13.69 -1.87
N ASP A 10 -9.94 13.80 -3.20
CA ASP A 10 -11.08 13.37 -4.00
C ASP A 10 -10.62 12.26 -4.94
N PHE A 11 -11.41 11.21 -5.05
CA PHE A 11 -11.08 10.09 -5.92
C PHE A 11 -12.28 9.64 -6.72
N TYR A 12 -12.05 9.34 -8.00
CA TYR A 12 -13.09 9.02 -8.96
C TYR A 12 -12.78 7.72 -9.69
N TYR A 13 -13.81 6.89 -9.84
CA TYR A 13 -13.83 5.78 -10.79
C TYR A 13 -14.71 6.21 -11.97
N GLY A 14 -14.09 6.60 -13.09
CA GLY A 14 -14.83 7.22 -14.17
C GLY A 14 -15.62 8.44 -13.68
N ASP A 15 -16.93 8.41 -13.80
CA ASP A 15 -17.81 9.48 -13.33
C ASP A 15 -18.24 9.33 -11.87
N PHE A 16 -17.90 8.20 -11.23
CA PHE A 16 -18.30 7.96 -9.85
C PHE A 16 -17.31 8.59 -8.87
N HIS A 17 -17.81 9.52 -8.06
CA HIS A 17 -17.02 10.21 -7.03
C HIS A 17 -16.95 9.37 -5.75
N ALA A 18 -15.94 8.52 -5.64
CA ALA A 18 -15.82 7.53 -4.58
C ALA A 18 -15.37 8.11 -3.23
N LEU A 19 -14.43 9.06 -3.25
CA LEU A 19 -13.95 9.74 -2.05
C LEU A 19 -14.14 11.25 -2.21
N LYS A 20 -14.70 11.89 -1.19
CA LYS A 20 -15.10 13.30 -1.23
C LYS A 20 -14.40 14.07 -0.14
N ASN A 21 -13.43 14.90 -0.53
CA ASN A 21 -12.72 15.83 0.36
C ASN A 21 -12.25 15.20 1.65
N ILE A 22 -11.50 14.09 1.54
CA ILE A 22 -11.00 13.36 2.69
C ILE A 22 -9.66 13.96 3.12
N SER A 23 -9.59 14.38 4.39
CA SER A 23 -8.36 14.83 5.03
C SER A 23 -8.13 14.03 6.30
N MET A 24 -6.94 13.46 6.45
CA MET A 24 -6.62 12.61 7.59
C MET A 24 -5.12 12.59 7.82
N GLN A 25 -4.74 12.62 9.09
CA GLN A 25 -3.36 12.42 9.51
C GLN A 25 -3.25 11.15 10.34
N ILE A 26 -2.23 10.35 10.06
CA ILE A 26 -1.94 9.12 10.80
C ILE A 26 -0.52 9.25 11.36
N GLU A 27 -0.41 9.13 12.68
CA GLU A 27 0.87 9.22 13.36
C GLU A 27 1.69 7.94 13.18
N ALA A 28 3.01 8.11 13.23
CA ALA A 28 3.94 6.99 13.18
C ALA A 28 3.75 6.06 14.39
N ASN A 29 3.98 4.78 14.18
CA ASN A 29 3.93 3.74 15.22
C ASN A 29 2.56 3.63 15.89
N THR A 30 1.49 3.86 15.14
CA THR A 30 0.11 3.69 15.61
C THR A 30 -0.65 2.74 14.71
N SER A 31 -1.73 2.17 15.26
CA SER A 31 -2.69 1.38 14.49
C SER A 31 -3.98 2.17 14.38
N VAL A 32 -4.49 2.29 13.16
CA VAL A 32 -5.72 3.03 12.87
C VAL A 32 -6.68 2.09 12.14
N ALA A 33 -7.93 2.06 12.57
CA ALA A 33 -8.97 1.26 11.93
C ALA A 33 -9.97 2.18 11.22
N PHE A 34 -10.30 1.83 9.96
CA PHE A 34 -11.37 2.48 9.22
C PHE A 34 -12.64 1.65 9.38
N ILE A 35 -13.67 2.24 9.96
CA ILE A 35 -14.93 1.58 10.26
C ILE A 35 -16.04 2.25 9.46
N GLY A 36 -16.91 1.46 8.85
CA GLY A 36 -18.04 1.95 8.08
C GLY A 36 -18.71 0.83 7.29
N PRO A 37 -19.90 1.10 6.73
CA PRO A 37 -20.61 0.10 5.93
C PRO A 37 -19.87 -0.23 4.63
N SER A 38 -20.21 -1.37 4.03
CA SER A 38 -19.69 -1.76 2.72
C SER A 38 -19.99 -0.67 1.69
N GLY A 39 -19.01 -0.41 0.81
CA GLY A 39 -19.16 0.59 -0.24
C GLY A 39 -18.91 2.03 0.19
N CYS A 40 -18.49 2.29 1.42
CA CYS A 40 -18.21 3.67 1.88
C CYS A 40 -16.81 4.18 1.51
N GLY A 41 -16.00 3.38 0.80
CA GLY A 41 -14.70 3.83 0.30
C GLY A 41 -13.49 3.46 1.15
N LYS A 42 -13.63 2.63 2.19
CA LYS A 42 -12.51 2.21 3.05
C LYS A 42 -11.36 1.58 2.26
N SER A 43 -11.68 0.58 1.44
CA SER A 43 -10.68 -0.12 0.61
C SER A 43 -10.11 0.80 -0.46
N THR A 44 -10.93 1.66 -1.03
CA THR A 44 -10.48 2.66 -2.00
C THR A 44 -9.42 3.57 -1.39
N PHE A 45 -9.68 4.08 -0.19
CA PHE A 45 -8.74 4.97 0.49
C PHE A 45 -7.43 4.25 0.82
N LEU A 46 -7.50 3.00 1.32
CA LEU A 46 -6.29 2.21 1.61
C LEU A 46 -5.40 2.01 0.38
N ARG A 47 -5.99 1.76 -0.79
CA ARG A 47 -5.23 1.56 -2.02
C ARG A 47 -4.45 2.79 -2.47
N LEU A 48 -4.85 3.98 -2.02
CA LEU A 48 -4.16 5.22 -2.39
C LEU A 48 -2.77 5.32 -1.76
N PHE A 49 -2.53 4.69 -0.60
CA PHE A 49 -1.28 4.84 0.14
C PHE A 49 -0.09 4.12 -0.51
N ASN A 50 -0.34 3.09 -1.30
CA ASN A 50 0.70 2.41 -2.07
C ASN A 50 0.47 2.50 -3.58
N ARG A 51 -0.43 3.36 -4.01
CA ARG A 51 -0.78 3.60 -5.41
C ARG A 51 -1.28 2.36 -6.15
N MET A 52 -1.92 1.43 -5.44
CA MET A 52 -2.57 0.29 -6.10
C MET A 52 -3.73 0.73 -7.00
N ASN A 53 -4.27 1.91 -6.77
CA ASN A 53 -5.27 2.52 -7.65
C ASN A 53 -4.74 2.78 -9.07
N ASP A 54 -3.43 2.94 -9.26
CA ASP A 54 -2.84 3.13 -10.59
C ASP A 54 -3.09 1.94 -11.52
N LEU A 55 -3.34 0.76 -10.95
CA LEU A 55 -3.63 -0.47 -11.70
C LEU A 55 -5.07 -0.54 -12.21
N ILE A 56 -5.93 0.33 -11.74
CA ILE A 56 -7.35 0.37 -12.13
C ILE A 56 -7.50 1.43 -13.21
N PRO A 57 -8.00 1.08 -14.41
CA PRO A 57 -8.17 2.05 -15.49
C PRO A 57 -9.28 3.06 -15.17
N ASP A 58 -9.19 4.22 -15.79
CA ASP A 58 -10.20 5.28 -15.73
C ASP A 58 -10.45 5.79 -14.31
N THR A 59 -9.34 6.05 -13.58
CA THR A 59 -9.41 6.65 -12.24
C THR A 59 -8.74 8.02 -12.23
N ARG A 60 -9.19 8.86 -11.31
CA ARG A 60 -8.63 10.21 -11.12
C ARG A 60 -8.52 10.53 -9.64
N LEU A 61 -7.37 11.07 -9.25
CA LEU A 61 -7.12 11.54 -7.89
C LEU A 61 -6.90 13.05 -7.90
N GLU A 62 -7.57 13.75 -7.00
CA GLU A 62 -7.30 15.15 -6.69
C GLU A 62 -6.91 15.26 -5.21
N GLY A 63 -6.12 16.27 -4.86
CA GLY A 63 -5.58 16.41 -3.53
C GLY A 63 -4.16 15.88 -3.43
N LYS A 64 -3.68 15.74 -2.20
CA LYS A 64 -2.31 15.32 -1.95
C LYS A 64 -2.25 14.27 -0.85
N ILE A 65 -1.32 13.32 -0.99
CA ILE A 65 -1.04 12.34 0.05
C ILE A 65 0.48 12.33 0.27
N PHE A 66 0.87 12.60 1.52
CA PHE A 66 2.27 12.59 1.92
C PHE A 66 2.53 11.37 2.81
N ILE A 67 3.64 10.70 2.57
CA ILE A 67 4.17 9.67 3.48
C ILE A 67 5.60 10.08 3.79
N ASP A 68 5.92 10.20 5.07
CA ASP A 68 7.21 10.71 5.55
C ASP A 68 7.57 12.07 4.94
N GLY A 69 6.57 12.93 4.77
CA GLY A 69 6.75 14.27 4.22
C GLY A 69 6.93 14.34 2.69
N ARG A 70 6.84 13.22 1.99
CA ARG A 70 6.99 13.15 0.54
C ARG A 70 5.63 12.93 -0.12
N ASN A 71 5.30 13.75 -1.11
CA ASN A 71 4.08 13.55 -1.90
C ASN A 71 4.24 12.32 -2.80
N ILE A 72 3.51 11.25 -2.49
CA ILE A 72 3.62 9.97 -3.19
C ILE A 72 3.02 9.99 -4.61
N TYR A 73 2.34 11.06 -4.98
CA TYR A 73 1.80 11.27 -6.34
C TYR A 73 2.58 12.30 -7.15
N SER A 74 3.75 12.73 -6.67
CA SER A 74 4.61 13.62 -7.42
C SER A 74 5.24 12.90 -8.63
N LYS A 75 5.61 13.67 -9.64
CA LYS A 75 6.19 13.10 -10.87
C LYS A 75 7.52 12.37 -10.66
N GLY A 76 8.26 12.72 -9.63
CA GLY A 76 9.55 12.11 -9.31
C GLY A 76 9.46 10.86 -8.44
N GLU A 77 8.27 10.44 -8.04
CA GLU A 77 8.11 9.33 -7.11
C GLU A 77 8.35 7.98 -7.81
N LYS A 78 9.20 7.17 -7.18
CA LYS A 78 9.47 5.80 -7.65
C LYS A 78 8.45 4.85 -7.04
N VAL A 79 7.49 4.42 -7.86
CA VAL A 79 6.37 3.59 -7.40
C VAL A 79 6.84 2.25 -6.84
N ASP A 80 7.85 1.64 -7.45
CA ASP A 80 8.38 0.36 -6.98
C ASP A 80 8.99 0.48 -5.57
N THR A 81 9.71 1.57 -5.30
CA THR A 81 10.25 1.83 -3.97
C THR A 81 9.13 2.09 -2.96
N LEU A 82 8.11 2.85 -3.36
CA LEU A 82 6.95 3.10 -2.51
C LEU A 82 6.28 1.79 -2.11
N ARG A 83 6.00 0.90 -3.08
CA ARG A 83 5.32 -0.38 -2.83
C ARG A 83 6.17 -1.35 -2.02
N LYS A 84 7.48 -1.25 -2.11
CA LYS A 84 8.40 -2.01 -1.25
C LYS A 84 8.25 -1.62 0.22
N ASN A 85 8.02 -0.34 0.49
CA ASN A 85 7.96 0.22 1.83
C ASN A 85 6.55 0.28 2.42
N VAL A 86 5.52 0.17 1.59
CA VAL A 86 4.12 0.20 2.02
C VAL A 86 3.44 -1.09 1.61
N GLY A 87 3.46 -2.07 2.50
CA GLY A 87 2.85 -3.37 2.28
C GLY A 87 1.33 -3.31 2.34
N MET A 88 0.68 -4.30 1.73
CA MET A 88 -0.76 -4.43 1.77
C MET A 88 -1.15 -5.89 1.96
N VAL A 89 -2.09 -6.12 2.88
CA VAL A 89 -2.69 -7.44 3.09
C VAL A 89 -4.09 -7.41 2.49
N PHE A 90 -4.34 -8.31 1.53
CA PHE A 90 -5.62 -8.37 0.83
C PHE A 90 -6.63 -9.21 1.62
N GLN A 91 -7.91 -8.94 1.41
CA GLN A 91 -9.00 -9.67 2.07
C GLN A 91 -8.97 -11.16 1.73
N LYS A 92 -8.66 -11.51 0.48
CA LYS A 92 -8.52 -12.90 0.04
C LYS A 92 -7.05 -13.21 -0.19
N PRO A 93 -6.52 -14.29 0.40
CA PRO A 93 -5.15 -14.70 0.10
C PRO A 93 -5.04 -15.10 -1.38
N ASN A 94 -3.94 -14.69 -1.99
CA ASN A 94 -3.67 -15.00 -3.40
C ASN A 94 -2.20 -15.42 -3.57
N PRO A 95 -1.81 -16.56 -2.99
CA PRO A 95 -0.44 -17.02 -3.10
C PRO A 95 -0.11 -17.50 -4.51
N PHE A 96 1.18 -17.46 -4.86
CA PHE A 96 1.66 -18.09 -6.07
C PHE A 96 1.59 -19.62 -5.94
N PRO A 97 1.48 -20.36 -7.06
CA PRO A 97 1.47 -21.83 -7.03
C PRO A 97 2.88 -22.39 -6.78
N LYS A 98 3.46 -22.06 -5.65
CA LYS A 98 4.81 -22.42 -5.21
C LYS A 98 4.74 -22.83 -3.74
N THR A 99 5.88 -23.28 -3.20
CA THR A 99 5.96 -23.64 -1.79
C THR A 99 5.70 -22.43 -0.88
N ILE A 100 5.40 -22.70 0.39
CA ILE A 100 5.28 -21.64 1.41
C ILE A 100 6.57 -20.84 1.47
N PHE A 101 7.72 -21.51 1.49
CA PHE A 101 9.03 -20.88 1.51
C PHE A 101 9.20 -19.91 0.33
N GLU A 102 8.92 -20.37 -0.89
CA GLU A 102 9.08 -19.54 -2.09
C GLU A 102 8.10 -18.35 -2.13
N ASN A 103 6.89 -18.50 -1.62
CA ASN A 103 5.95 -17.40 -1.50
C ASN A 103 6.50 -16.30 -0.56
N VAL A 104 7.03 -16.68 0.59
CA VAL A 104 7.59 -15.72 1.55
C VAL A 104 8.89 -15.11 1.01
N ALA A 105 9.73 -15.92 0.36
CA ALA A 105 11.00 -15.46 -0.20
C ALA A 105 10.84 -14.55 -1.44
N TYR A 106 9.68 -14.56 -2.07
CA TYR A 106 9.46 -13.89 -3.35
C TYR A 106 9.84 -12.41 -3.31
N GLY A 107 9.43 -11.69 -2.27
CA GLY A 107 9.74 -10.27 -2.12
C GLY A 107 11.24 -10.00 -2.07
N LEU A 108 11.99 -10.86 -1.40
CA LEU A 108 13.46 -10.73 -1.33
C LEU A 108 14.10 -10.96 -2.70
N ARG A 109 13.67 -12.01 -3.41
CA ARG A 109 14.21 -12.35 -4.72
C ARG A 109 13.91 -11.28 -5.77
N VAL A 110 12.70 -10.76 -5.79
CA VAL A 110 12.28 -9.69 -6.72
C VAL A 110 13.07 -8.41 -6.47
N ASN A 111 13.45 -8.14 -5.21
CA ASN A 111 14.26 -6.98 -4.85
C ASN A 111 15.76 -7.22 -5.03
N GLY A 112 16.17 -8.31 -5.67
CA GLY A 112 17.56 -8.57 -6.07
C GLY A 112 18.42 -9.25 -5.01
N ILE A 113 17.85 -9.72 -3.92
CA ILE A 113 18.60 -10.43 -2.87
C ILE A 113 18.86 -11.86 -3.34
N LYS A 114 20.13 -12.26 -3.41
CA LYS A 114 20.56 -13.56 -3.91
C LYS A 114 21.24 -14.43 -2.86
N ASP A 115 21.55 -13.89 -1.68
CA ASP A 115 22.18 -14.64 -0.59
C ASP A 115 21.19 -15.64 0.00
N ASN A 116 21.40 -16.93 -0.30
CA ASN A 116 20.50 -18.00 0.13
C ASN A 116 20.41 -18.12 1.66
N GLU A 117 21.50 -17.91 2.37
CA GLU A 117 21.51 -17.96 3.84
C GLU A 117 20.66 -16.84 4.42
N TYR A 118 20.82 -15.63 3.93
CA TYR A 118 20.02 -14.48 4.35
C TYR A 118 18.53 -14.69 4.05
N ILE A 119 18.22 -15.21 2.86
CA ILE A 119 16.83 -15.51 2.47
C ILE A 119 16.21 -16.52 3.43
N GLU A 120 16.93 -17.63 3.72
CA GLU A 120 16.44 -18.67 4.61
C GLU A 120 16.18 -18.12 6.03
N GLU A 121 17.12 -17.39 6.59
CA GLU A 121 16.97 -16.77 7.91
C GLU A 121 15.79 -15.82 7.96
N THR A 122 15.63 -14.97 6.94
CA THR A 122 14.57 -13.97 6.87
C THR A 122 13.20 -14.64 6.73
N VAL A 123 13.09 -15.67 5.88
CA VAL A 123 11.84 -16.42 5.70
C VAL A 123 11.42 -17.09 7.00
N VAL A 124 12.34 -17.79 7.67
CA VAL A 124 12.05 -18.47 8.94
C VAL A 124 11.63 -17.45 10.00
N LYS A 125 12.33 -16.34 10.12
CA LYS A 125 11.99 -15.28 11.07
C LYS A 125 10.59 -14.72 10.80
N SER A 126 10.26 -14.46 9.54
CA SER A 126 8.96 -13.91 9.14
C SER A 126 7.81 -14.88 9.47
N LEU A 127 8.01 -16.18 9.25
CA LEU A 127 7.00 -17.18 9.54
C LEU A 127 6.78 -17.39 11.04
N LYS A 128 7.76 -17.05 11.87
CA LYS A 128 7.66 -17.17 13.34
C LYS A 128 7.02 -15.97 14.02
N GLN A 129 6.83 -14.90 13.30
CA GLN A 129 6.22 -13.67 13.86
C GLN A 129 4.69 -13.85 14.09
#